data_7de18be11728b97f20cdf60f61d338e5
#
_entry.id   7de18be11728b97f20cdf60f61d338e5
#
_cell.length_a   1.000
_cell.length_b   1.000
_cell.length_c   1.000
_cell.angle_alpha   90.00
_cell.angle_beta   90.00
_cell.angle_gamma   90.00
#
_symmetry.space_group_name_H-M   'P 1'
#
loop_
_entity.id
_entity.type
_entity.pdbx_description
1 polymer ?
#
loop_
_entity_poly.entity_id
_entity_poly.type
_entity_poly.pdbx_seq_one_letter_code
_entity_poly.pdbx_strand_id
1 'polypeptide(L)'
;MARIRYGVAMSLDGFIAGPNGEADWIVIDPELNFTELWAQFDTALMGRRTYQAARARLGESAFQNIKTFVASRTLNPADHPGATILKELNRESLQALRAQSKKDIWLFGGGTLFAQLLAIGEVDTVEVTIIPVLLGAGIPLLPGPAERKRLHLSEHKIYRSGTVHLVYEVQR
;
A
#
# COMPACT_ATOMS: atom_id res chain seq x y z
N MET A 1 -12.04 -15.35 1.12
CA MET A 1 -11.30 -14.61 2.17
C MET A 1 -10.71 -13.37 1.53
N ALA A 2 -10.83 -12.20 2.15
CA ALA A 2 -10.28 -10.93 1.63
C ALA A 2 -8.77 -11.04 1.39
N ARG A 3 -8.29 -10.61 0.22
CA ARG A 3 -6.86 -10.61 -0.14
C ARG A 3 -6.19 -9.35 0.42
N ILE A 4 -4.93 -9.45 0.82
CA ILE A 4 -4.10 -8.27 1.14
C ILE A 4 -3.28 -7.94 -0.10
N ARG A 5 -3.61 -6.81 -0.73
CA ARG A 5 -3.04 -6.35 -1.98
C ARG A 5 -2.17 -5.11 -1.72
N TYR A 6 -0.87 -5.22 -1.99
CA TYR A 6 0.05 -4.09 -1.87
C TYR A 6 0.02 -3.27 -3.15
N GLY A 7 -0.67 -2.14 -3.13
CA GLY A 7 -0.82 -1.23 -4.27
C GLY A 7 -0.07 0.07 -4.05
N VAL A 8 0.89 0.41 -4.94
CA VAL A 8 1.76 1.57 -4.76
C VAL A 8 2.26 2.12 -6.09
N ALA A 9 2.43 3.46 -6.17
CA ALA A 9 3.21 4.09 -7.23
C ALA A 9 4.70 3.93 -6.96
N MET A 10 5.48 3.68 -8.01
CA MET A 10 6.92 3.46 -7.92
C MET A 10 7.63 4.20 -9.06
N SER A 11 8.79 4.79 -8.78
CA SER A 11 9.68 5.29 -9.83
C SER A 11 10.31 4.14 -10.61
N LEU A 12 10.80 4.41 -11.83
CA LEU A 12 11.44 3.36 -12.66
C LEU A 12 12.65 2.74 -11.96
N ASP A 13 13.35 3.48 -11.11
CA ASP A 13 14.49 3.01 -10.32
C ASP A 13 14.12 2.44 -8.94
N GLY A 14 12.82 2.15 -8.69
CA GLY A 14 12.37 1.30 -7.58
C GLY A 14 12.05 2.01 -6.27
N PHE A 15 11.82 3.32 -6.28
CA PHE A 15 11.45 4.09 -5.08
C PHE A 15 9.95 4.37 -5.03
N ILE A 16 9.37 4.32 -3.83
CA ILE A 16 7.95 4.60 -3.57
C ILE A 16 7.72 6.01 -3.00
N ALA A 17 8.77 6.69 -2.60
CA ALA A 17 8.78 8.07 -2.15
C ALA A 17 10.19 8.63 -2.27
N GLY A 18 10.33 9.95 -2.28
CA GLY A 18 11.62 10.62 -2.13
C GLY A 18 12.27 10.37 -0.76
N PRO A 19 13.50 10.85 -0.52
CA PRO A 19 14.25 10.60 0.72
C PRO A 19 13.52 11.04 2.00
N ASN A 20 12.75 12.13 1.92
CA ASN A 20 11.97 12.67 3.04
C ASN A 20 10.47 12.30 2.95
N GLY A 21 10.10 11.36 2.07
CA GLY A 21 8.71 10.94 1.88
C GLY A 21 7.95 11.74 0.82
N GLU A 22 8.64 12.47 -0.04
CA GLU A 22 8.05 13.25 -1.12
C GLU A 22 7.32 12.33 -2.12
N ALA A 23 6.16 12.78 -2.59
CA ALA A 23 5.31 12.06 -3.54
C ALA A 23 4.77 12.99 -4.65
N ASP A 24 5.37 14.16 -4.83
CA ASP A 24 5.02 15.17 -5.83
C ASP A 24 5.34 14.74 -7.27
N TRP A 25 6.25 13.79 -7.42
CA TRP A 25 6.63 13.16 -8.69
C TRP A 25 5.57 12.17 -9.23
N ILE A 26 4.59 11.79 -8.42
CA ILE A 26 3.52 10.88 -8.83
C ILE A 26 2.51 11.66 -9.68
N VAL A 27 2.63 11.52 -10.99
CA VAL A 27 1.67 12.05 -11.95
C VAL A 27 0.59 11.00 -12.18
N ILE A 28 -0.63 11.38 -11.89
CA ILE A 28 -1.80 10.53 -12.11
C ILE A 28 -2.17 10.56 -13.58
N ASP A 29 -2.15 9.39 -14.23
CA ASP A 29 -2.62 9.25 -15.59
C ASP A 29 -4.14 9.47 -15.65
N PRO A 30 -4.66 10.31 -16.57
CA PRO A 30 -6.10 10.55 -16.71
C PRO A 30 -6.92 9.30 -17.07
N GLU A 31 -6.29 8.27 -17.65
CA GLU A 31 -6.94 7.00 -17.97
C GLU A 31 -7.04 6.07 -16.74
N LEU A 32 -6.42 6.43 -15.61
CA LEU A 32 -6.55 5.70 -14.35
C LEU A 32 -7.92 5.96 -13.72
N ASN A 33 -8.77 4.95 -13.74
CA ASN A 33 -10.07 5.02 -13.09
C ASN A 33 -9.96 4.72 -11.60
N PHE A 34 -9.72 5.75 -10.80
CA PHE A 34 -9.63 5.61 -9.34
C PHE A 34 -10.93 5.12 -8.70
N THR A 35 -12.08 5.44 -9.28
CA THR A 35 -13.37 4.95 -8.76
C THR A 35 -13.46 3.44 -8.86
N GLU A 36 -13.08 2.86 -9.99
CA GLU A 36 -13.03 1.40 -10.16
C GLU A 36 -11.96 0.75 -9.27
N LEU A 37 -10.81 1.40 -9.13
CA LEU A 37 -9.75 0.92 -8.24
C LEU A 37 -10.25 0.87 -6.79
N TRP A 38 -10.78 1.99 -6.28
CA TRP A 38 -11.29 2.08 -4.91
C TRP A 38 -12.46 1.14 -4.65
N ALA A 39 -13.31 0.89 -5.64
CA ALA A 39 -14.45 -0.02 -5.52
C ALA A 39 -14.06 -1.48 -5.21
N GLN A 40 -12.80 -1.86 -5.44
CA GLN A 40 -12.29 -3.20 -5.15
C GLN A 40 -11.99 -3.42 -3.66
N PHE A 41 -11.88 -2.35 -2.88
CA PHE A 41 -11.46 -2.37 -1.49
C PHE A 41 -12.55 -1.82 -0.57
N ASP A 42 -12.65 -2.34 0.64
CA ASP A 42 -13.44 -1.75 1.73
C ASP A 42 -12.58 -1.48 2.97
N THR A 43 -11.33 -1.88 2.93
CA THR A 43 -10.39 -1.81 4.04
C THR A 43 -9.03 -1.34 3.54
N ALA A 44 -8.43 -0.37 4.25
CA ALA A 44 -7.06 0.07 4.04
C ALA A 44 -6.21 -0.26 5.27
N LEU A 45 -5.02 -0.82 5.03
CA LEU A 45 -4.01 -1.09 6.04
C LEU A 45 -2.76 -0.28 5.72
N MET A 46 -2.26 0.48 6.69
CA MET A 46 -1.07 1.31 6.49
C MET A 46 -0.25 1.47 7.77
N GLY A 47 1.02 1.80 7.62
CA GLY A 47 1.89 2.15 8.73
C GLY A 47 1.66 3.59 9.20
N ARG A 48 2.11 3.89 10.43
CA ARG A 48 1.94 5.21 11.05
C ARG A 48 2.39 6.37 10.17
N ARG A 49 3.61 6.30 9.61
CA ARG A 49 4.15 7.40 8.78
C ARG A 49 3.31 7.65 7.53
N THR A 50 2.90 6.59 6.86
CA THR A 50 2.03 6.67 5.68
C THR A 50 0.67 7.26 6.04
N TYR A 51 0.09 6.84 7.15
CA TYR A 51 -1.18 7.39 7.65
C TYR A 51 -1.09 8.90 7.95
N GLN A 52 -0.04 9.32 8.65
CA GLN A 52 0.18 10.73 8.97
C GLN A 52 0.41 11.58 7.71
N ALA A 53 1.22 11.10 6.76
CA ALA A 53 1.46 11.78 5.48
C ALA A 53 0.19 11.86 4.62
N ALA A 54 -0.59 10.79 4.56
CA ALA A 54 -1.84 10.77 3.82
C ALA A 54 -2.88 11.75 4.41
N ARG A 55 -3.02 11.80 5.75
CA ARG A 55 -3.89 12.78 6.40
C ARG A 55 -3.44 14.23 6.14
N ALA A 56 -2.15 14.51 6.21
CA ALA A 56 -1.61 15.84 5.97
C ALA A 56 -1.86 16.30 4.50
N ARG A 57 -1.79 15.38 3.53
CA ARG A 57 -1.93 15.69 2.11
C ARG A 57 -3.38 15.71 1.62
N LEU A 58 -4.20 14.78 2.08
CA LEU A 58 -5.55 14.53 1.57
C LEU A 58 -6.67 14.99 2.51
N GLY A 59 -6.30 15.42 3.73
CA GLY A 59 -7.24 15.80 4.77
C GLY A 59 -7.86 14.61 5.51
N GLU A 60 -8.63 14.90 6.56
CA GLU A 60 -9.24 13.86 7.40
C GLU A 60 -10.32 13.04 6.69
N SER A 61 -10.93 13.62 5.64
CA SER A 61 -11.97 12.96 4.85
C SER A 61 -11.45 11.90 3.87
N ALA A 62 -10.14 11.83 3.65
CA ALA A 62 -9.54 10.94 2.65
C ALA A 62 -9.92 9.45 2.80
N PHE A 63 -10.22 9.04 4.02
CA PHE A 63 -10.50 7.64 4.35
C PHE A 63 -11.91 7.42 4.93
N GLN A 64 -12.82 8.38 4.79
CA GLN A 64 -14.17 8.30 5.39
C GLN A 64 -15.01 7.12 4.88
N ASN A 65 -14.77 6.68 3.64
CA ASN A 65 -15.54 5.63 2.99
C ASN A 65 -14.84 4.25 2.99
N ILE A 66 -13.72 4.13 3.70
CA ILE A 66 -12.96 2.90 3.79
C ILE A 66 -12.54 2.64 5.24
N LYS A 67 -12.68 1.41 5.72
CA LYS A 67 -12.21 1.03 7.05
C LYS A 67 -10.69 1.18 7.10
N THR A 68 -10.20 2.03 7.97
CA THR A 68 -8.77 2.34 8.04
C THR A 68 -8.14 1.68 9.26
N PHE A 69 -7.14 0.86 9.01
CA PHE A 69 -6.32 0.22 10.04
C PHE A 69 -4.89 0.74 9.96
N VAL A 70 -4.35 1.13 11.11
CA VAL A 70 -3.00 1.70 11.20
C VAL A 70 -2.12 0.84 12.11
N ALA A 71 -1.08 0.27 11.52
CA ALA A 71 -0.06 -0.45 12.26
C ALA A 71 0.83 0.53 13.02
N SER A 72 0.67 0.59 14.35
CA SER A 72 1.45 1.49 15.20
C SER A 72 1.42 1.07 16.66
N ARG A 73 2.60 1.04 17.28
CA ARG A 73 2.75 0.82 18.72
C ARG A 73 2.63 2.10 19.54
N THR A 74 2.71 3.26 18.90
CA THR A 74 2.87 4.56 19.56
C THR A 74 1.67 5.49 19.40
N LEU A 75 0.81 5.29 18.39
CA LEU A 75 -0.40 6.10 18.24
C LEU A 75 -1.41 5.75 19.34
N ASN A 76 -2.02 6.80 19.90
CA ASN A 76 -3.13 6.65 20.82
C ASN A 76 -4.44 6.58 20.03
N PRO A 77 -5.25 5.52 20.16
CA PRO A 77 -6.53 5.40 19.45
C PRO A 77 -7.50 6.55 19.68
N ALA A 78 -7.47 7.16 20.86
CA ALA A 78 -8.36 8.27 21.20
C ALA A 78 -8.16 9.52 20.33
N ASP A 79 -6.92 9.71 19.81
CA ASP A 79 -6.57 10.85 18.95
C ASP A 79 -6.88 10.58 17.47
N HIS A 80 -7.36 9.37 17.14
CA HIS A 80 -7.60 8.93 15.76
C HIS A 80 -8.94 8.18 15.62
N PRO A 81 -10.09 8.84 15.91
CA PRO A 81 -11.40 8.17 15.95
C PRO A 81 -11.84 7.56 14.61
N GLY A 82 -11.25 8.00 13.49
CA GLY A 82 -11.52 7.46 12.15
C GLY A 82 -10.65 6.26 11.76
N ALA A 83 -9.77 5.78 12.66
CA ALA A 83 -8.85 4.68 12.36
C ALA A 83 -8.78 3.68 13.52
N THR A 84 -8.66 2.41 13.19
CA THR A 84 -8.37 1.34 14.17
C THR A 84 -6.85 1.16 14.25
N ILE A 85 -6.29 1.35 15.45
CA ILE A 85 -4.86 1.21 15.69
C ILE A 85 -4.54 -0.24 16.04
N LEU A 86 -3.73 -0.88 15.19
CA LEU A 86 -3.19 -2.22 15.42
C LEU A 86 -1.82 -2.10 16.08
N LYS A 87 -1.72 -2.43 17.36
CA LYS A 87 -0.46 -2.38 18.11
C LYS A 87 0.46 -3.55 17.78
N GLU A 88 -0.13 -4.67 17.39
CA GLU A 88 0.58 -5.89 17.00
C GLU A 88 0.12 -6.35 15.62
N LEU A 89 1.10 -6.73 14.80
CA LEU A 89 0.88 -7.33 13.50
C LEU A 89 1.38 -8.78 13.55
N ASN A 90 0.45 -9.67 13.77
CA ASN A 90 0.68 -11.11 13.73
C ASN A 90 -0.42 -11.78 12.90
N ARG A 91 -0.31 -13.08 12.69
CA ARG A 91 -1.29 -13.83 11.89
C ARG A 91 -2.71 -13.72 12.43
N GLU A 92 -2.87 -13.71 13.75
CA GLU A 92 -4.19 -13.62 14.39
C GLU A 92 -4.85 -12.26 14.10
N SER A 93 -4.14 -11.15 14.30
CA SER A 93 -4.66 -9.81 14.01
C SER A 93 -4.99 -9.63 12.52
N LEU A 94 -4.20 -10.23 11.62
CA LEU A 94 -4.45 -10.18 10.18
C LEU A 94 -5.62 -11.09 9.75
N GLN A 95 -5.80 -12.24 10.38
CA GLN A 95 -6.98 -13.08 10.16
C GLN A 95 -8.25 -12.37 10.62
N ALA A 96 -8.22 -11.72 11.79
CA ALA A 96 -9.33 -10.89 12.26
C ALA A 96 -9.64 -9.74 11.30
N LEU A 97 -8.61 -9.10 10.74
CA LEU A 97 -8.75 -8.05 9.73
C LEU A 97 -9.42 -8.59 8.46
N ARG A 98 -8.95 -9.73 7.94
CA ARG A 98 -9.54 -10.40 6.76
C ARG A 98 -11.01 -10.79 7.00
N ALA A 99 -11.35 -11.26 8.21
CA ALA A 99 -12.71 -11.67 8.56
C ALA A 99 -13.69 -10.49 8.61
N GLN A 100 -13.22 -9.29 8.93
CA GLN A 100 -14.02 -8.07 8.97
C GLN A 100 -14.18 -7.39 7.60
N SER A 101 -13.37 -7.80 6.62
CA SER A 101 -13.36 -7.21 5.29
C SER A 101 -14.28 -8.00 4.37
N LYS A 102 -15.18 -7.30 3.68
CA LYS A 102 -16.10 -7.89 2.68
C LYS A 102 -15.51 -7.89 1.27
N LYS A 103 -14.52 -7.00 1.03
CA LYS A 103 -13.75 -6.87 -0.20
C LYS A 103 -12.27 -7.07 0.12
N ASP A 104 -11.40 -6.81 -0.86
CA ASP A 104 -9.96 -6.88 -0.64
C ASP A 104 -9.47 -5.76 0.28
N ILE A 105 -8.33 -5.99 0.90
CA ILE A 105 -7.65 -5.07 1.80
C ILE A 105 -6.53 -4.39 1.02
N TRP A 106 -6.60 -3.07 0.92
CA TRP A 106 -5.51 -2.31 0.33
C TRP A 106 -4.39 -2.10 1.35
N LEU A 107 -3.27 -2.79 1.19
CA LEU A 107 -2.04 -2.46 1.88
C LEU A 107 -1.46 -1.20 1.22
N PHE A 108 -1.79 -0.05 1.80
CA PHE A 108 -1.41 1.27 1.27
C PHE A 108 0.08 1.59 1.50
N GLY A 109 0.72 0.87 2.39
CA GLY A 109 2.15 0.97 2.64
C GLY A 109 2.47 1.50 4.06
N GLY A 110 3.69 1.96 4.39
CA GLY A 110 4.89 2.04 3.52
C GLY A 110 5.67 0.73 3.38
N GLY A 111 6.82 0.83 2.73
CA GLY A 111 7.66 -0.31 2.42
C GLY A 111 8.05 -1.17 3.62
N THR A 112 8.29 -0.60 4.79
CA THR A 112 8.60 -1.37 6.01
C THR A 112 7.45 -2.28 6.43
N LEU A 113 6.20 -1.79 6.38
CA LEU A 113 5.03 -2.60 6.68
C LEU A 113 4.85 -3.69 5.62
N PHE A 114 5.03 -3.35 4.34
CA PHE A 114 5.02 -4.33 3.26
C PHE A 114 6.06 -5.43 3.48
N ALA A 115 7.31 -5.08 3.80
CA ALA A 115 8.37 -6.05 4.08
C ALA A 115 8.01 -7.01 5.23
N GLN A 116 7.44 -6.48 6.32
CA GLN A 116 7.00 -7.29 7.46
C GLN A 116 5.91 -8.29 7.08
N LEU A 117 4.87 -7.83 6.36
CA LEU A 117 3.76 -8.70 5.94
C LEU A 117 4.20 -9.73 4.89
N LEU A 118 5.09 -9.34 3.97
CA LEU A 118 5.66 -10.25 2.99
C LEU A 118 6.49 -11.37 3.64
N ALA A 119 7.27 -11.04 4.67
CA ALA A 119 8.09 -12.00 5.40
C ALA A 119 7.27 -13.09 6.09
N ILE A 120 6.10 -12.74 6.63
CA ILE A 120 5.19 -13.71 7.29
C ILE A 120 4.19 -14.37 6.33
N GLY A 121 4.28 -14.08 5.01
CA GLY A 121 3.45 -14.69 3.97
C GLY A 121 2.01 -14.17 3.91
N GLU A 122 1.77 -12.94 4.38
CA GLU A 122 0.43 -12.33 4.47
C GLU A 122 0.12 -11.33 3.34
N VAL A 123 0.98 -11.21 2.34
CA VAL A 123 0.72 -10.43 1.12
C VAL A 123 0.31 -11.38 -0.01
N ASP A 124 -0.83 -11.10 -0.64
CA ASP A 124 -1.35 -11.92 -1.74
C ASP A 124 -0.91 -11.39 -3.11
N THR A 125 -0.92 -10.06 -3.31
CA THR A 125 -0.45 -9.43 -4.56
C THR A 125 0.45 -8.23 -4.29
N VAL A 126 1.34 -7.99 -5.25
CA VAL A 126 2.15 -6.77 -5.35
C VAL A 126 1.75 -6.06 -6.65
N GLU A 127 1.20 -4.86 -6.50
CA GLU A 127 0.65 -4.07 -7.59
C GLU A 127 1.42 -2.76 -7.68
N VAL A 128 2.23 -2.62 -8.72
CA VAL A 128 3.07 -1.43 -8.90
C VAL A 128 2.64 -0.63 -10.11
N THR A 129 2.43 0.66 -9.89
CA THR A 129 2.23 1.63 -10.96
C THR A 129 3.56 2.35 -11.18
N ILE A 130 4.31 1.94 -12.20
CA ILE A 130 5.62 2.49 -12.52
C ILE A 130 5.42 3.82 -13.25
N ILE A 131 5.81 4.89 -12.58
CA ILE A 131 5.84 6.24 -13.15
C ILE A 131 7.15 6.40 -13.93
N PRO A 132 7.13 6.97 -15.15
CA PRO A 132 8.32 7.10 -15.99
C PRO A 132 9.25 8.22 -15.49
N VAL A 133 9.81 8.06 -14.30
CA VAL A 133 10.73 8.98 -13.63
C VAL A 133 11.84 8.21 -12.92
N LEU A 134 13.02 8.79 -12.86
CA LEU A 134 14.13 8.33 -12.02
C LEU A 134 14.29 9.31 -10.85
N LEU A 135 14.30 8.81 -9.62
CA LEU A 135 14.49 9.63 -8.41
C LEU A 135 15.95 9.68 -7.95
N GLY A 136 16.74 8.66 -8.27
CA GLY A 136 18.14 8.55 -7.86
C GLY A 136 18.35 8.21 -6.39
N ALA A 137 17.42 8.61 -5.52
CA ALA A 137 17.40 8.28 -4.10
C ALA A 137 15.96 8.33 -3.57
N GLY A 138 15.66 7.58 -2.51
CA GLY A 138 14.34 7.58 -1.92
C GLY A 138 14.08 6.39 -1.00
N ILE A 139 12.80 6.20 -0.66
CA ILE A 139 12.32 5.04 0.09
C ILE A 139 12.08 3.90 -0.91
N PRO A 140 12.81 2.79 -0.82
CA PRO A 140 12.67 1.69 -1.77
C PRO A 140 11.35 0.95 -1.60
N LEU A 141 10.89 0.28 -2.67
CA LEU A 141 9.71 -0.59 -2.66
C LEU A 141 9.80 -1.64 -1.54
N LEU A 142 10.93 -2.29 -1.41
CA LEU A 142 11.22 -3.30 -0.38
C LEU A 142 12.48 -2.90 0.39
N PRO A 143 12.35 -2.20 1.53
CA PRO A 143 13.49 -1.76 2.31
C PRO A 143 14.09 -2.89 3.15
N GLY A 144 15.39 -2.82 3.36
CA GLY A 144 16.14 -3.70 4.25
C GLY A 144 16.45 -5.08 3.66
N PRO A 145 17.12 -5.95 4.44
CA PRO A 145 17.32 -7.33 4.06
C PRO A 145 15.97 -8.05 4.04
N ALA A 146 15.62 -8.63 2.89
CA ALA A 146 14.41 -9.41 2.71
C ALA A 146 14.73 -10.74 2.02
N GLU A 147 13.94 -11.75 2.34
CA GLU A 147 14.01 -13.02 1.64
C GLU A 147 13.55 -12.85 0.19
N ARG A 148 14.20 -13.58 -0.71
CA ARG A 148 13.77 -13.64 -2.11
C ARG A 148 12.39 -14.29 -2.20
N LYS A 149 11.45 -13.59 -2.83
CA LYS A 149 10.12 -14.13 -3.16
C LYS A 149 9.94 -14.14 -4.68
N ARG A 150 9.38 -15.22 -5.20
CA ARG A 150 9.00 -15.31 -6.61
C ARG A 150 7.62 -14.70 -6.79
N LEU A 151 7.46 -13.99 -7.88
CA LEU A 151 6.21 -13.35 -8.27
C LEU A 151 5.78 -13.90 -9.62
N HIS A 152 4.47 -14.01 -9.82
CA HIS A 152 3.86 -14.36 -11.11
C HIS A 152 3.06 -13.16 -11.62
N LEU A 153 3.42 -12.66 -12.81
CA LEU A 153 2.67 -11.57 -13.45
C LEU A 153 1.29 -12.09 -13.86
N SER A 154 0.23 -11.49 -13.28
CA SER A 154 -1.16 -11.83 -13.59
C SER A 154 -1.82 -10.81 -14.52
N GLU A 155 -1.50 -9.52 -14.35
CA GLU A 155 -2.09 -8.44 -15.15
C GLU A 155 -1.05 -7.35 -15.44
N HIS A 156 -1.22 -6.68 -16.58
CA HIS A 156 -0.45 -5.49 -16.92
C HIS A 156 -1.26 -4.52 -17.77
N LYS A 157 -0.97 -3.23 -17.62
CA LYS A 157 -1.55 -2.18 -18.45
C LYS A 157 -0.51 -1.09 -18.73
N ILE A 158 -0.41 -0.68 -19.98
CA ILE A 158 0.46 0.42 -20.41
C ILE A 158 -0.44 1.61 -20.77
N TYR A 159 -0.15 2.75 -20.20
CA TYR A 159 -0.88 3.99 -20.41
C TYR A 159 -0.15 4.89 -21.42
N ARG A 160 -0.89 5.80 -22.06
CA ARG A 160 -0.31 6.73 -23.06
C ARG A 160 0.72 7.68 -22.46
N SER A 161 0.64 7.97 -21.17
CA SER A 161 1.66 8.74 -20.43
C SER A 161 3.02 8.06 -20.31
N GLY A 162 3.12 6.78 -20.68
CA GLY A 162 4.29 5.94 -20.41
C GLY A 162 4.26 5.26 -19.05
N THR A 163 3.23 5.51 -18.24
CA THR A 163 3.00 4.78 -16.98
C THR A 163 2.69 3.31 -17.26
N VAL A 164 3.24 2.41 -16.47
CA VAL A 164 3.01 0.97 -16.57
C VAL A 164 2.46 0.44 -15.25
N HIS A 165 1.29 -0.18 -15.30
CA HIS A 165 0.71 -0.87 -14.15
C HIS A 165 0.93 -2.37 -14.26
N LEU A 166 1.45 -2.98 -13.21
CA LEU A 166 1.76 -4.40 -13.13
C LEU A 166 1.14 -5.00 -11.87
N VAL A 167 0.46 -6.13 -12.01
CA VAL A 167 -0.09 -6.91 -10.90
C VAL A 167 0.62 -8.25 -10.85
N TYR A 168 1.25 -8.54 -9.72
CA TYR A 168 1.93 -9.79 -9.47
C TYR A 168 1.27 -10.56 -8.32
N GLU A 169 1.10 -11.85 -8.50
CA GLU A 169 0.76 -12.77 -7.41
C GLU A 169 2.02 -13.22 -6.68
N VAL A 170 1.98 -13.20 -5.35
CA VAL A 170 3.08 -13.70 -4.52
C VAL A 170 3.02 -15.22 -4.49
N GLN A 171 4.06 -15.89 -4.97
CA GLN A 171 4.17 -17.35 -4.90
C GLN A 171 4.51 -17.78 -3.46
N ARG A 172 3.74 -18.73 -2.94
CA ARG A 172 3.92 -19.35 -1.61
C ARG A 172 4.90 -20.49 -1.65
#